data_e346e3563294894a4f32045442b94c70
#
_entry.id   e346e3563294894a4f32045442b94c70
#
_cell.length_a   1.000
_cell.length_b   1.000
_cell.length_c   1.000
_cell.angle_alpha   90.00
_cell.angle_beta   90.00
_cell.angle_gamma   90.00
#
_symmetry.space_group_name_H-M   'P 1'
#
loop_
_entity.id
_entity.type
_entity.pdbx_description
1 polymer ?
#
loop_
_entity_poly.entity_id
_entity_poly.type
_entity_poly.pdbx_seq_one_letter_code
_entity_poly.pdbx_strand_id
1 'polypeptide(L)'
;MKKFLTITVLCFYLFSYSFVSSHVNHYKNLKYLEYELFFNDNLIGSHIFNFSKKGDLLHVNTSGQFEISKLGLNIMKYQTNTEEIYKNGQLIKFRSKTTQNDKKKYVNLKFNNNEKTFEIDGSSFKGKTDPSLIIGSWWNHEIIKKNKQISAISGRVMPQKVKFLGKKKIKLNQKVYNSLHLHFLSDDNKPLKKKKINLHVWYDTDTLVWLKMSYEKMGRWEYRLKKHIF
;
A
#
# COMPACT_ATOMS: atom_id res chain seq x y z
N MET A 1 -30.79 17.74 -65.62
CA MET A 1 -30.88 16.59 -64.69
C MET A 1 -29.58 16.53 -63.82
N LYS A 2 -29.64 17.08 -62.60
CA LYS A 2 -28.47 17.06 -61.65
C LYS A 2 -28.59 15.85 -60.73
N LYS A 3 -27.64 14.91 -60.82
CA LYS A 3 -27.57 13.77 -59.91
C LYS A 3 -26.96 14.23 -58.57
N PHE A 4 -27.73 14.16 -57.50
CA PHE A 4 -27.25 14.36 -56.13
C PHE A 4 -26.53 13.06 -55.71
N LEU A 5 -25.23 13.16 -55.44
CA LEU A 5 -24.41 12.10 -54.86
C LEU A 5 -24.47 12.22 -53.31
N THR A 6 -25.22 11.37 -52.68
CA THR A 6 -25.33 11.33 -51.23
C THR A 6 -24.13 10.56 -50.67
N ILE A 7 -23.17 11.27 -50.05
CA ILE A 7 -22.03 10.66 -49.35
C ILE A 7 -22.52 10.34 -47.94
N THR A 8 -22.72 9.07 -47.66
CA THR A 8 -23.00 8.57 -46.31
C THR A 8 -21.65 8.44 -45.56
N VAL A 9 -21.39 9.39 -44.66
CA VAL A 9 -20.23 9.33 -43.76
C VAL A 9 -20.56 8.33 -42.64
N LEU A 10 -20.00 7.14 -42.73
CA LEU A 10 -20.09 6.13 -41.69
C LEU A 10 -19.08 6.49 -40.60
N CYS A 11 -19.56 7.17 -39.55
CA CYS A 11 -18.73 7.39 -38.32
C CYS A 11 -18.50 6.08 -37.58
N PHE A 12 -17.34 5.46 -37.80
CA PHE A 12 -16.84 4.41 -36.95
C PHE A 12 -16.46 5.01 -35.61
N TYR A 13 -17.36 4.93 -34.63
CA TYR A 13 -17.01 5.13 -33.23
C TYR A 13 -16.09 3.96 -32.79
N LEU A 14 -14.78 4.18 -32.89
CA LEU A 14 -13.79 3.34 -32.22
C LEU A 14 -13.99 3.56 -30.71
N PHE A 15 -14.76 2.71 -30.08
CA PHE A 15 -14.75 2.56 -28.64
C PHE A 15 -13.37 2.07 -28.26
N SER A 16 -12.48 3.01 -27.93
CA SER A 16 -11.21 2.72 -27.27
C SER A 16 -11.55 2.14 -25.89
N TYR A 17 -11.68 0.83 -25.83
CA TYR A 17 -11.64 0.13 -24.55
C TYR A 17 -10.26 0.38 -23.94
N SER A 18 -10.16 1.41 -23.12
CA SER A 18 -9.01 1.56 -22.24
C SER A 18 -9.01 0.35 -21.33
N PHE A 19 -8.20 -0.67 -21.67
CA PHE A 19 -7.86 -1.72 -20.71
C PHE A 19 -7.21 -1.00 -19.54
N VAL A 20 -7.94 -0.82 -18.45
CA VAL A 20 -7.36 -0.46 -17.17
C VAL A 20 -6.45 -1.63 -16.82
N SER A 21 -5.19 -1.52 -17.24
CA SER A 21 -4.15 -2.48 -16.86
C SER A 21 -4.11 -2.47 -15.33
N SER A 22 -4.53 -3.58 -14.74
CA SER A 22 -4.50 -3.73 -13.30
C SER A 22 -3.04 -3.65 -12.85
N HIS A 23 -2.72 -2.60 -12.09
CA HIS A 23 -1.35 -2.34 -11.64
C HIS A 23 -0.78 -3.43 -10.72
N VAL A 24 -1.63 -4.27 -10.15
CA VAL A 24 -1.19 -5.47 -9.42
C VAL A 24 -0.52 -6.48 -10.36
N ASN A 25 -0.85 -6.45 -11.66
CA ASN A 25 -0.13 -7.23 -12.68
C ASN A 25 1.33 -6.80 -12.84
N HIS A 26 1.71 -5.59 -12.43
CA HIS A 26 3.10 -5.15 -12.36
C HIS A 26 3.94 -6.06 -11.46
N TYR A 27 3.35 -6.56 -10.38
CA TYR A 27 4.01 -7.44 -9.42
C TYR A 27 3.77 -8.94 -9.65
N LYS A 28 3.31 -9.33 -10.85
CA LYS A 28 2.95 -10.74 -11.17
C LYS A 28 4.05 -11.77 -10.92
N ASN A 29 5.31 -11.33 -11.01
CA ASN A 29 6.50 -12.17 -10.81
C ASN A 29 7.13 -11.99 -9.42
N LEU A 30 6.66 -11.02 -8.63
CA LEU A 30 7.17 -10.79 -7.29
C LEU A 30 6.72 -11.93 -6.37
N LYS A 31 7.66 -12.55 -5.66
CA LYS A 31 7.43 -13.68 -4.74
C LYS A 31 7.64 -13.29 -3.29
N TYR A 32 8.56 -12.36 -3.03
CA TYR A 32 9.00 -12.09 -1.67
C TYR A 32 9.54 -10.67 -1.51
N LEU A 33 9.17 -10.03 -0.39
CA LEU A 33 9.78 -8.80 0.10
C LEU A 33 10.07 -8.96 1.59
N GLU A 34 11.25 -8.54 2.02
CA GLU A 34 11.66 -8.49 3.41
C GLU A 34 12.23 -7.11 3.73
N TYR A 35 11.74 -6.55 4.84
CA TYR A 35 12.19 -5.25 5.36
C TYR A 35 12.74 -5.43 6.77
N GLU A 36 13.81 -4.70 7.05
CA GLU A 36 14.29 -4.45 8.40
C GLU A 36 13.68 -3.16 8.93
N LEU A 37 13.26 -3.17 10.20
CA LEU A 37 12.69 -2.04 10.90
C LEU A 37 13.71 -1.48 11.88
N PHE A 38 13.91 -0.17 11.81
CA PHE A 38 14.84 0.56 12.68
C PHE A 38 14.11 1.62 13.50
N PHE A 39 14.53 1.77 14.74
CA PHE A 39 14.15 2.89 15.62
C PHE A 39 15.41 3.54 16.16
N ASN A 40 15.64 4.84 15.85
CA ASN A 40 16.86 5.56 16.15
C ASN A 40 18.13 4.78 15.75
N ASP A 41 18.15 4.25 14.51
CA ASP A 41 19.18 3.43 13.89
C ASP A 41 19.40 2.03 14.51
N ASN A 42 18.70 1.68 15.57
CA ASN A 42 18.75 0.32 16.12
C ASN A 42 17.77 -0.58 15.38
N LEU A 43 18.21 -1.76 14.95
CA LEU A 43 17.34 -2.80 14.38
C LEU A 43 16.39 -3.31 15.48
N ILE A 44 15.08 -3.20 15.23
CA ILE A 44 14.04 -3.57 16.19
C ILE A 44 13.13 -4.69 15.71
N GLY A 45 13.18 -5.06 14.43
CA GLY A 45 12.30 -6.09 13.91
C GLY A 45 12.31 -6.21 12.40
N SER A 46 11.31 -6.92 11.87
CA SER A 46 11.17 -7.21 10.44
C SER A 46 9.73 -7.18 9.97
N HIS A 47 9.56 -7.04 8.66
CA HIS A 47 8.28 -7.09 7.96
C HIS A 47 8.44 -7.85 6.65
N ILE A 48 7.69 -8.94 6.49
CA ILE A 48 7.82 -9.89 5.38
C ILE A 48 6.51 -9.96 4.61
N PHE A 49 6.61 -9.96 3.29
CA PHE A 49 5.51 -10.14 2.35
C PHE A 49 5.80 -11.35 1.46
N ASN A 50 4.87 -12.30 1.42
CA ASN A 50 4.90 -13.46 0.55
C ASN A 50 3.79 -13.34 -0.48
N PHE A 51 4.16 -13.43 -1.75
CA PHE A 51 3.26 -13.33 -2.89
C PHE A 51 3.11 -14.72 -3.51
N SER A 52 1.87 -15.16 -3.72
CA SER A 52 1.59 -16.41 -4.40
C SER A 52 0.41 -16.25 -5.36
N LYS A 53 0.55 -16.82 -6.54
CA LYS A 53 -0.51 -16.84 -7.55
C LYS A 53 -1.20 -18.20 -7.56
N LYS A 54 -2.54 -18.19 -7.50
CA LYS A 54 -3.38 -19.40 -7.59
C LYS A 54 -4.48 -19.14 -8.62
N GLY A 55 -4.27 -19.65 -9.84
CA GLY A 55 -5.16 -19.32 -10.97
C GLY A 55 -5.12 -17.83 -11.29
N ASP A 56 -6.28 -17.17 -11.28
CA ASP A 56 -6.48 -15.74 -11.49
C ASP A 56 -6.34 -14.90 -10.19
N LEU A 57 -6.06 -15.54 -9.06
CA LEU A 57 -5.94 -14.90 -7.76
C LEU A 57 -4.47 -14.64 -7.41
N LEU A 58 -4.18 -13.42 -6.96
CA LEU A 58 -2.94 -13.07 -6.26
C LEU A 58 -3.21 -13.03 -4.76
N HIS A 59 -2.49 -13.84 -4.01
CA HIS A 59 -2.48 -13.82 -2.55
C HIS A 59 -1.22 -13.12 -2.05
N VAL A 60 -1.38 -12.18 -1.13
CA VAL A 60 -0.27 -11.52 -0.43
C VAL A 60 -0.45 -11.75 1.07
N ASN A 61 0.44 -12.58 1.63
CA ASN A 61 0.47 -12.85 3.06
C ASN A 61 1.62 -12.08 3.70
N THR A 62 1.31 -11.37 4.77
CA THR A 62 2.27 -10.49 5.43
C THR A 62 2.41 -10.86 6.89
N SER A 63 3.65 -10.85 7.39
CA SER A 63 3.94 -10.90 8.81
C SER A 63 4.92 -9.79 9.19
N GLY A 64 4.60 -9.05 10.25
CA GLY A 64 5.45 -7.99 10.75
C GLY A 64 5.56 -8.06 12.26
N GLN A 65 6.76 -7.84 12.78
CA GLN A 65 6.99 -7.80 14.23
C GLN A 65 8.13 -6.85 14.56
N PHE A 66 7.99 -6.15 15.67
CA PHE A 66 9.09 -5.39 16.25
C PHE A 66 8.91 -5.23 17.77
N GLU A 67 10.02 -4.96 18.43
CA GLU A 67 10.06 -4.71 19.86
C GLU A 67 11.05 -3.58 20.18
N ILE A 68 10.62 -2.64 21.02
CA ILE A 68 11.46 -1.57 21.54
C ILE A 68 11.57 -1.74 23.03
N SER A 69 12.81 -1.95 23.51
CA SER A 69 13.14 -2.04 24.93
C SER A 69 14.03 -0.89 25.33
N LYS A 70 13.89 -0.40 26.56
CA LYS A 70 14.76 0.59 27.18
C LYS A 70 14.97 0.22 28.64
N LEU A 71 16.24 0.17 29.06
CA LEU A 71 16.62 -0.23 30.43
C LEU A 71 15.99 -1.57 30.88
N GLY A 72 15.94 -2.55 29.97
CA GLY A 72 15.36 -3.89 30.23
C GLY A 72 13.83 -3.94 30.25
N LEU A 73 13.13 -2.81 30.05
CA LEU A 73 11.67 -2.76 29.99
C LEU A 73 11.18 -2.69 28.56
N ASN A 74 10.20 -3.51 28.21
CA ASN A 74 9.52 -3.45 26.90
C ASN A 74 8.60 -2.25 26.84
N ILE A 75 8.98 -1.24 26.02
CA ILE A 75 8.20 -0.02 25.82
C ILE A 75 7.13 -0.23 24.76
N MET A 76 7.46 -0.97 23.72
CA MET A 76 6.55 -1.24 22.61
C MET A 76 6.81 -2.61 22.00
N LYS A 77 5.77 -3.42 21.93
CA LYS A 77 5.74 -4.68 21.20
C LYS A 77 4.64 -4.63 20.14
N TYR A 78 4.97 -5.05 18.94
CA TYR A 78 4.05 -5.05 17.82
C TYR A 78 4.17 -6.35 17.03
N GLN A 79 3.03 -6.93 16.70
CA GLN A 79 2.93 -8.09 15.83
C GLN A 79 1.72 -7.95 14.94
N THR A 80 1.86 -8.21 13.64
CA THR A 80 0.76 -8.19 12.68
C THR A 80 0.87 -9.33 11.70
N ASN A 81 -0.29 -9.87 11.31
CA ASN A 81 -0.42 -10.81 10.21
C ASN A 81 -1.57 -10.34 9.31
N THR A 82 -1.33 -10.31 8.00
CA THR A 82 -2.35 -9.91 7.03
C THR A 82 -2.46 -10.88 5.87
N GLU A 83 -3.65 -10.94 5.28
CA GLU A 83 -3.96 -11.63 4.03
C GLU A 83 -4.66 -10.64 3.10
N GLU A 84 -4.11 -10.43 1.91
CA GLU A 84 -4.75 -9.70 0.80
C GLU A 84 -5.01 -10.68 -0.34
N ILE A 85 -6.20 -10.65 -0.93
CA ILE A 85 -6.54 -11.45 -2.11
C ILE A 85 -7.04 -10.51 -3.21
N TYR A 86 -6.38 -10.57 -4.35
CA TYR A 86 -6.72 -9.81 -5.54
C TYR A 86 -7.19 -10.73 -6.65
N LYS A 87 -8.23 -10.32 -7.38
CA LYS A 87 -8.68 -10.95 -8.62
C LYS A 87 -8.61 -9.94 -9.75
N ASN A 88 -7.87 -10.23 -10.81
CA ASN A 88 -7.67 -9.30 -11.93
C ASN A 88 -7.28 -7.89 -11.47
N GLY A 89 -6.49 -7.80 -10.38
CA GLY A 89 -6.01 -6.57 -9.77
C GLY A 89 -6.98 -5.83 -8.86
N GLN A 90 -8.21 -6.23 -8.77
CA GLN A 90 -9.17 -5.75 -7.79
C GLN A 90 -8.95 -6.49 -6.47
N LEU A 91 -8.80 -5.73 -5.38
CA LEU A 91 -8.85 -6.32 -4.03
C LEU A 91 -10.25 -6.91 -3.80
N ILE A 92 -10.32 -8.19 -3.48
CA ILE A 92 -11.60 -8.87 -3.18
C ILE A 92 -11.74 -9.25 -1.71
N LYS A 93 -10.61 -9.36 -1.00
CA LYS A 93 -10.57 -9.68 0.42
C LYS A 93 -9.32 -9.11 1.07
N PHE A 94 -9.47 -8.58 2.27
CA PHE A 94 -8.39 -8.24 3.17
C PHE A 94 -8.72 -8.70 4.58
N ARG A 95 -7.75 -9.29 5.26
CA ARG A 95 -7.83 -9.62 6.69
C ARG A 95 -6.55 -9.20 7.39
N SER A 96 -6.69 -8.66 8.60
CA SER A 96 -5.56 -8.42 9.47
C SER A 96 -5.86 -8.75 10.91
N LYS A 97 -4.82 -9.20 11.63
CA LYS A 97 -4.79 -9.30 13.08
C LYS A 97 -3.51 -8.63 13.56
N THR A 98 -3.66 -7.66 14.44
CA THR A 98 -2.54 -6.87 14.97
C THR A 98 -2.61 -6.83 16.49
N THR A 99 -1.51 -7.10 17.15
CA THR A 99 -1.33 -6.89 18.60
C THR A 99 -0.31 -5.79 18.81
N GLN A 100 -0.65 -4.79 19.59
CA GLN A 100 0.23 -3.68 19.96
C GLN A 100 0.13 -3.46 21.46
N ASN A 101 1.16 -3.81 22.24
CA ASN A 101 1.16 -3.73 23.70
C ASN A 101 -0.16 -4.33 24.24
N ASP A 102 -0.43 -5.59 23.99
CA ASP A 102 -1.61 -6.38 24.40
C ASP A 102 -2.96 -5.92 23.81
N LYS A 103 -3.00 -4.75 23.15
CA LYS A 103 -4.21 -4.28 22.46
C LYS A 103 -4.37 -4.99 21.12
N LYS A 104 -5.40 -5.80 21.02
CA LYS A 104 -5.77 -6.52 19.80
C LYS A 104 -6.56 -5.60 18.87
N LYS A 105 -6.18 -5.57 17.59
CA LYS A 105 -6.88 -4.86 16.51
C LYS A 105 -7.07 -5.81 15.34
N TYR A 106 -8.09 -5.56 14.53
CA TYR A 106 -8.38 -6.38 13.36
C TYR A 106 -9.04 -5.57 12.25
N VAL A 107 -8.98 -6.13 11.06
CA VAL A 107 -9.76 -5.70 9.90
C VAL A 107 -10.21 -6.94 9.13
N ASN A 108 -11.49 -6.99 8.80
CA ASN A 108 -12.04 -7.88 7.79
C ASN A 108 -12.68 -7.00 6.72
N LEU A 109 -12.24 -7.14 5.46
CA LEU A 109 -12.79 -6.43 4.32
C LEU A 109 -13.15 -7.43 3.24
N LYS A 110 -14.31 -7.23 2.61
CA LYS A 110 -14.75 -7.97 1.44
C LYS A 110 -15.27 -7.01 0.38
N PHE A 111 -15.06 -7.36 -0.87
CA PHE A 111 -15.69 -6.69 -1.99
C PHE A 111 -17.10 -7.27 -2.21
N ASN A 112 -18.11 -6.41 -2.16
CA ASN A 112 -19.49 -6.77 -2.50
C ASN A 112 -19.72 -6.53 -3.98
N ASN A 113 -19.88 -7.63 -4.75
CA ASN A 113 -20.07 -7.56 -6.20
C ASN A 113 -21.40 -6.92 -6.62
N ASN A 114 -22.46 -7.06 -5.82
CA ASN A 114 -23.79 -6.54 -6.15
C ASN A 114 -23.83 -5.02 -5.99
N GLU A 115 -23.29 -4.52 -4.88
CA GLU A 115 -23.32 -3.10 -4.55
C GLU A 115 -22.08 -2.34 -5.07
N LYS A 116 -21.06 -3.06 -5.59
CA LYS A 116 -19.77 -2.48 -6.00
C LYS A 116 -19.12 -1.64 -4.90
N THR A 117 -19.12 -2.15 -3.67
CA THR A 117 -18.53 -1.50 -2.49
C THR A 117 -17.58 -2.42 -1.75
N PHE A 118 -16.68 -1.85 -0.93
CA PHE A 118 -16.02 -2.60 0.13
C PHE A 118 -16.91 -2.59 1.39
N GLU A 119 -17.11 -3.77 1.97
CA GLU A 119 -17.65 -3.96 3.31
C GLU A 119 -16.51 -4.17 4.27
N ILE A 120 -16.43 -3.31 5.29
CA ILE A 120 -15.35 -3.32 6.29
C ILE A 120 -15.96 -3.59 7.67
N ASP A 121 -15.41 -4.59 8.36
CA ASP A 121 -15.56 -4.81 9.79
C ASP A 121 -14.17 -4.71 10.42
N GLY A 122 -13.87 -3.56 10.99
CA GLY A 122 -12.56 -3.27 11.60
C GLY A 122 -12.70 -2.71 13.00
N SER A 123 -11.63 -2.79 13.77
CA SER A 123 -11.61 -2.32 15.17
C SER A 123 -11.83 -0.81 15.35
N SER A 124 -11.76 0.00 14.28
CA SER A 124 -12.00 1.46 14.34
C SER A 124 -12.93 1.97 13.25
N PHE A 125 -13.48 1.10 12.42
CA PHE A 125 -14.47 1.46 11.40
C PHE A 125 -15.23 0.21 10.98
N LYS A 126 -16.56 0.33 10.94
CA LYS A 126 -17.49 -0.66 10.39
C LYS A 126 -18.42 0.03 9.41
N GLY A 127 -18.60 -0.55 8.23
CA GLY A 127 -19.47 0.03 7.20
C GLY A 127 -18.97 -0.22 5.79
N LYS A 128 -19.59 0.48 4.83
CA LYS A 128 -19.27 0.39 3.40
C LYS A 128 -18.39 1.56 2.95
N THR A 129 -17.56 1.34 1.93
CA THR A 129 -16.74 2.38 1.33
C THR A 129 -16.47 2.10 -0.15
N ASP A 130 -15.91 3.09 -0.83
CA ASP A 130 -15.53 3.03 -2.24
C ASP A 130 -14.51 1.92 -2.51
N PRO A 131 -14.75 1.01 -3.47
CA PRO A 131 -13.86 -0.09 -3.81
C PRO A 131 -12.61 0.36 -4.57
N SER A 132 -12.54 1.63 -4.99
CA SER A 132 -11.33 2.22 -5.57
C SER A 132 -10.25 2.54 -4.53
N LEU A 133 -10.57 2.48 -3.23
CA LEU A 133 -9.61 2.72 -2.16
C LEU A 133 -8.60 1.56 -2.06
N ILE A 134 -7.47 1.83 -1.44
CA ILE A 134 -6.37 0.91 -1.29
C ILE A 134 -6.04 0.66 0.19
N ILE A 135 -5.53 -0.53 0.48
CA ILE A 135 -4.97 -0.82 1.80
C ILE A 135 -3.63 -0.10 1.96
N GLY A 136 -3.39 0.50 3.12
CA GLY A 136 -2.12 1.14 3.48
C GLY A 136 -1.05 0.10 3.84
N SER A 137 -0.72 -0.78 2.91
CA SER A 137 0.29 -1.85 3.07
C SER A 137 1.62 -1.53 2.39
N TRP A 138 1.70 -0.44 1.64
CA TRP A 138 2.88 0.17 1.01
C TRP A 138 3.54 -0.61 -0.13
N TRP A 139 3.44 -1.94 -0.18
CA TRP A 139 4.01 -2.74 -1.27
C TRP A 139 3.36 -2.42 -2.62
N ASN A 140 2.09 -2.04 -2.63
CA ASN A 140 1.37 -1.66 -3.84
C ASN A 140 1.52 -0.16 -4.10
N HIS A 141 2.35 0.19 -5.09
CA HIS A 141 2.65 1.58 -5.44
C HIS A 141 1.45 2.41 -5.92
N GLU A 142 0.31 1.79 -6.26
CA GLU A 142 -0.92 2.51 -6.61
C GLU A 142 -1.42 3.42 -5.47
N ILE A 143 -0.96 3.20 -4.24
CA ILE A 143 -1.22 4.10 -3.11
C ILE A 143 -0.78 5.54 -3.39
N ILE A 144 0.21 5.75 -4.28
CA ILE A 144 0.71 7.07 -4.69
C ILE A 144 -0.38 7.91 -5.37
N LYS A 145 -1.29 7.25 -6.11
CA LYS A 145 -2.37 7.90 -6.88
C LYS A 145 -3.65 8.13 -6.08
N LYS A 146 -3.70 7.66 -4.83
CA LYS A 146 -4.93 7.68 -4.03
C LYS A 146 -4.94 8.85 -3.06
N ASN A 147 -6.09 9.52 -2.96
CA ASN A 147 -6.34 10.59 -1.98
C ASN A 147 -6.89 10.06 -0.63
N LYS A 148 -7.14 8.76 -0.53
CA LYS A 148 -7.55 8.07 0.69
C LYS A 148 -6.99 6.67 0.72
N GLN A 149 -6.71 6.15 1.91
CA GLN A 149 -6.32 4.76 2.13
C GLN A 149 -7.10 4.14 3.30
N ILE A 150 -7.20 2.82 3.30
CA ILE A 150 -7.78 2.04 4.39
C ILE A 150 -6.63 1.57 5.28
N SER A 151 -6.70 1.87 6.58
CA SER A 151 -5.71 1.40 7.56
C SER A 151 -5.70 -0.14 7.63
N ALA A 152 -4.57 -0.75 7.32
CA ALA A 152 -4.36 -2.20 7.46
C ALA A 152 -4.51 -2.70 8.91
N ILE A 153 -4.39 -1.79 9.90
CA ILE A 153 -4.42 -2.14 11.33
C ILE A 153 -5.84 -2.07 11.91
N SER A 154 -6.68 -1.14 11.42
CA SER A 154 -7.92 -0.80 12.12
C SER A 154 -9.15 -0.61 11.22
N GLY A 155 -9.00 -0.68 9.90
CA GLY A 155 -10.06 -0.48 8.91
C GLY A 155 -10.46 0.98 8.67
N ARG A 156 -9.90 1.94 9.44
CA ARG A 156 -10.26 3.36 9.28
C ARG A 156 -9.86 3.88 7.90
N VAL A 157 -10.78 4.58 7.25
CA VAL A 157 -10.49 5.34 6.03
C VAL A 157 -9.78 6.63 6.40
N MET A 158 -8.61 6.86 5.81
CA MET A 158 -7.74 8.00 6.12
C MET A 158 -7.49 8.82 4.85
N PRO A 159 -7.95 10.07 4.79
CA PRO A 159 -7.58 11.00 3.73
C PRO A 159 -6.08 11.28 3.74
N GLN A 160 -5.51 11.39 2.54
CA GLN A 160 -4.09 11.67 2.35
C GLN A 160 -3.81 12.56 1.16
N LYS A 161 -2.70 13.28 1.23
CA LYS A 161 -2.04 13.97 0.12
C LYS A 161 -0.68 13.35 -0.11
N VAL A 162 -0.31 13.19 -1.37
CA VAL A 162 0.99 12.66 -1.78
C VAL A 162 1.71 13.73 -2.58
N LYS A 163 2.93 14.09 -2.15
CA LYS A 163 3.80 15.05 -2.81
C LYS A 163 5.03 14.33 -3.37
N PHE A 164 5.28 14.44 -4.66
CA PHE A 164 6.53 13.99 -5.26
C PHE A 164 7.65 14.98 -4.94
N LEU A 165 8.76 14.49 -4.37
CA LEU A 165 9.91 15.28 -3.95
C LEU A 165 11.12 15.12 -4.87
N GLY A 166 10.97 14.38 -5.98
CA GLY A 166 12.00 14.17 -6.97
C GLY A 166 12.60 12.75 -6.98
N LYS A 167 13.54 12.54 -7.90
CA LYS A 167 14.32 11.31 -7.97
C LYS A 167 15.57 11.43 -7.11
N LYS A 168 15.94 10.36 -6.40
CA LYS A 168 17.14 10.31 -5.55
C LYS A 168 17.83 8.96 -5.63
N LYS A 169 19.16 8.95 -5.56
CA LYS A 169 19.91 7.72 -5.32
C LYS A 169 19.93 7.45 -3.82
N ILE A 170 19.60 6.23 -3.43
CA ILE A 170 19.70 5.77 -2.04
C ILE A 170 20.52 4.49 -1.98
N LYS A 171 21.30 4.31 -0.91
CA LYS A 171 22.08 3.10 -0.67
C LYS A 171 21.40 2.26 0.41
N LEU A 172 21.10 1.01 0.07
CA LEU A 172 20.57 -0.01 1.00
C LEU A 172 21.39 -1.29 0.83
N ASN A 173 21.88 -1.83 1.93
CA ASN A 173 22.64 -3.12 1.95
C ASN A 173 23.74 -3.17 0.85
N GLN A 174 24.56 -2.12 0.77
CA GLN A 174 25.64 -1.93 -0.23
C GLN A 174 25.19 -1.75 -1.68
N LYS A 175 23.89 -1.89 -2.01
CA LYS A 175 23.34 -1.63 -3.33
C LYS A 175 22.81 -0.21 -3.44
N VAL A 176 23.09 0.45 -4.58
CA VAL A 176 22.57 1.78 -4.90
C VAL A 176 21.32 1.60 -5.77
N TYR A 177 20.25 2.27 -5.38
CA TYR A 177 18.96 2.30 -6.09
C TYR A 177 18.67 3.71 -6.59
N ASN A 178 18.17 3.83 -7.81
CA ASN A 178 17.48 5.04 -8.27
C ASN A 178 16.05 5.00 -7.73
N SER A 179 15.61 6.05 -7.05
CA SER A 179 14.31 6.03 -6.37
C SER A 179 13.46 7.25 -6.63
N LEU A 180 12.15 7.06 -6.59
CA LEU A 180 11.13 8.09 -6.50
C LEU A 180 10.94 8.41 -5.01
N HIS A 181 11.21 9.66 -4.61
CA HIS A 181 10.99 10.11 -3.23
C HIS A 181 9.64 10.83 -3.12
N LEU A 182 8.79 10.35 -2.23
CA LEU A 182 7.44 10.86 -2.01
C LEU A 182 7.23 11.20 -0.53
N HIS A 183 6.38 12.21 -0.29
CA HIS A 183 5.93 12.59 1.04
C HIS A 183 4.42 12.38 1.13
N PHE A 184 4.01 11.52 2.05
CA PHE A 184 2.61 11.24 2.35
C PHE A 184 2.19 12.00 3.60
N LEU A 185 1.06 12.71 3.52
CA LEU A 185 0.50 13.50 4.60
C LEU A 185 -0.98 13.22 4.79
N SER A 186 -1.45 13.14 6.05
CA SER A 186 -2.89 13.20 6.29
C SER A 186 -3.46 14.49 5.72
N ASP A 187 -4.55 14.37 4.95
CA ASP A 187 -5.31 15.52 4.46
C ASP A 187 -6.30 15.98 5.54
N ASP A 188 -5.75 16.63 6.57
CA ASP A 188 -6.48 17.23 7.69
C ASP A 188 -5.78 18.53 8.10
N ASN A 189 -6.48 19.40 8.86
CA ASN A 189 -5.98 20.70 9.31
C ASN A 189 -5.05 20.62 10.53
N LYS A 190 -4.56 19.43 10.89
CA LYS A 190 -3.69 19.27 12.06
C LYS A 190 -2.26 19.72 11.75
N PRO A 191 -1.53 20.25 12.76
CA PRO A 191 -0.11 20.50 12.65
C PRO A 191 0.66 19.23 12.25
N LEU A 192 1.76 19.36 11.51
CA LEU A 192 2.58 18.27 11.00
C LEU A 192 2.88 17.18 12.05
N LYS A 193 3.30 17.57 13.25
CA LYS A 193 3.64 16.66 14.35
C LYS A 193 2.44 15.84 14.87
N LYS A 194 1.20 16.31 14.61
CA LYS A 194 -0.04 15.64 15.04
C LYS A 194 -0.73 14.87 13.92
N LYS A 195 -0.22 14.91 12.70
CA LYS A 195 -0.76 14.15 11.57
C LYS A 195 -0.58 12.65 11.78
N LYS A 196 -1.59 11.86 11.42
CA LYS A 196 -1.54 10.38 11.50
C LYS A 196 -0.69 9.78 10.41
N ILE A 197 -0.69 10.42 9.22
CA ILE A 197 0.19 10.11 8.11
C ILE A 197 1.09 11.32 7.96
N ASN A 198 2.38 11.15 8.15
CA ASN A 198 3.45 12.12 7.90
C ASN A 198 4.73 11.31 7.71
N LEU A 199 4.96 10.84 6.49
CA LEU A 199 6.02 9.89 6.23
C LEU A 199 6.59 10.05 4.83
N HIS A 200 7.87 9.77 4.70
CA HIS A 200 8.60 9.75 3.46
C HIS A 200 8.72 8.30 2.96
N VAL A 201 8.47 8.10 1.66
CA VAL A 201 8.52 6.78 1.03
C VAL A 201 9.40 6.86 -0.23
N TRP A 202 10.18 5.81 -0.46
CA TRP A 202 11.01 5.66 -1.66
C TRP A 202 10.61 4.37 -2.38
N TYR A 203 10.30 4.52 -3.66
CA TYR A 203 10.07 3.40 -4.59
C TYR A 203 11.18 3.35 -5.62
N ASP A 204 11.61 2.17 -6.01
CA ASP A 204 12.55 1.96 -7.11
C ASP A 204 11.97 2.53 -8.41
N THR A 205 12.80 3.22 -9.23
CA THR A 205 12.30 3.85 -10.46
C THR A 205 11.88 2.86 -11.53
N ASP A 206 12.47 1.68 -11.55
CA ASP A 206 12.33 0.72 -12.64
C ASP A 206 11.29 -0.36 -12.28
N THR A 207 11.37 -0.87 -11.04
CA THR A 207 10.52 -1.97 -10.57
C THR A 207 9.34 -1.51 -9.74
N LEU A 208 9.29 -0.24 -9.32
CA LEU A 208 8.32 0.33 -8.36
C LEU A 208 8.21 -0.47 -7.05
N VAL A 209 9.23 -1.26 -6.73
CA VAL A 209 9.33 -1.92 -5.43
C VAL A 209 9.53 -0.86 -4.34
N TRP A 210 8.80 -0.97 -3.26
CA TRP A 210 9.00 -0.16 -2.07
C TRP A 210 10.39 -0.41 -1.49
N LEU A 211 11.24 0.62 -1.43
CA LEU A 211 12.64 0.52 -0.99
C LEU A 211 12.81 0.91 0.47
N LYS A 212 12.19 2.03 0.85
CA LYS A 212 12.39 2.65 2.16
C LYS A 212 11.16 3.45 2.56
N MET A 213 10.91 3.53 3.87
CA MET A 213 10.01 4.50 4.49
C MET A 213 10.68 5.08 5.73
N SER A 214 10.43 6.36 5.99
CA SER A 214 10.84 6.99 7.24
C SER A 214 9.78 7.93 7.77
N TYR A 215 9.69 8.03 9.10
CA TYR A 215 8.83 8.99 9.79
C TYR A 215 9.37 9.27 11.19
N GLU A 216 8.99 10.45 11.73
CA GLU A 216 9.34 10.90 13.07
C GLU A 216 8.15 10.77 14.00
N LYS A 217 8.27 9.94 15.03
CA LYS A 217 7.28 9.82 16.11
C LYS A 217 7.93 9.25 17.35
N MET A 218 8.15 10.09 18.35
CA MET A 218 8.93 9.76 19.57
C MET A 218 10.34 9.23 19.28
N GLY A 219 10.85 9.51 18.09
CA GLY A 219 12.10 9.04 17.53
C GLY A 219 11.97 8.76 16.04
N ARG A 220 13.09 8.45 15.39
CA ARG A 220 13.15 8.19 13.97
C ARG A 220 12.87 6.72 13.66
N TRP A 221 11.87 6.48 12.85
CA TRP A 221 11.50 5.16 12.35
C TRP A 221 11.92 5.01 10.91
N GLU A 222 12.46 3.84 10.56
CA GLU A 222 12.77 3.50 9.19
C GLU A 222 12.41 2.05 8.89
N TYR A 223 11.81 1.83 7.70
CA TYR A 223 11.75 0.55 7.02
C TYR A 223 12.81 0.59 5.92
N ARG A 224 13.65 -0.43 5.82
CA ARG A 224 14.68 -0.57 4.79
C ARG A 224 14.52 -1.93 4.11
N LEU A 225 14.40 -1.93 2.78
CA LEU A 225 14.35 -3.18 2.01
C LEU A 225 15.63 -3.97 2.25
N LYS A 226 15.47 -5.20 2.74
CA LYS A 226 16.57 -6.16 2.95
C LYS A 226 16.72 -7.09 1.77
N LYS A 227 15.59 -7.66 1.30
CA LYS A 227 15.57 -8.66 0.22
C LYS A 227 14.29 -8.57 -0.60
N HIS A 228 14.39 -8.80 -1.89
CA HIS A 228 13.25 -9.05 -2.79
C HIS A 228 13.57 -10.20 -3.73
N ILE A 229 12.54 -10.93 -4.17
CA ILE A 229 12.62 -12.04 -5.13
C ILE A 229 11.47 -11.88 -6.11
N PHE A 230 11.79 -11.83 -7.39
CA PHE A 230 10.86 -11.91 -8.51
C PHE A 230 10.69 -13.33 -9.03
#